data_3ca423ee04034754e8b8cb0f6b703a41
#
_entry.id   3ca423ee04034754e8b8cb0f6b703a41
#
_cell.length_a   1.000
_cell.length_b   1.000
_cell.length_c   1.000
_cell.angle_alpha   90.00
_cell.angle_beta   90.00
_cell.angle_gamma   90.00
#
_symmetry.space_group_name_H-M   'P 1'
#
loop_
_entity.id
_entity.type
_entity.pdbx_description
1 polymer ?
#
loop_
_entity_poly.entity_id
_entity_poly.type
_entity_poly.pdbx_seq_one_letter_code
_entity_poly.pdbx_strand_id
1 'polypeptide(L)'
;EEYIIEALNWCGIIPDEGVDKNGKLVETISEGHPHAPYRQSQRRNIYRKYAEQLVEAGWAYYAFDSSEELNRLRSEDEAQGKTFIYNHETRMGLRNSLSLPHDEVKRLIEETTDWTIRFKMPENRLVEMDDLIRGHVEVNSSTLDDKVLWKRADELPTYHLANIVDDHLMEITEVIRGEEWLPSLPLHYLLYEAFGWSDTMPRFAHLPLLLKPVGNGKLSKRDGDKMGFPVFPLKWTNSNGEVYHGYREDGYFPEAFVNMLAMLGWNPGTDQEIFTMQELINDFSLDKVSKSGAKFNPDKAKWYNKEYLRMKSDEELADLYMPILKEHNINADRDYVIKVVGLIKDRATFVADFWTIAPYLFRAPSEYSEKDLRKFGTAENYDMANQAIESGEDLEDFIRAREWPMGKVMNCIRLGLTGSGSGLGIHEIISCIGHDEAVRRVHELKNHLA
;
A
#
# COMPACT_ATOMS: atom_id res chain seq x y z
N GLU A 1 6.63 10.86 8.63
CA GLU A 1 7.81 10.81 7.75
C GLU A 1 8.48 9.44 7.85
N GLU A 2 8.90 8.98 9.03
CA GLU A 2 9.57 7.69 9.26
C GLU A 2 8.79 6.52 8.65
N TYR A 3 7.47 6.49 8.83
CA TYR A 3 6.61 5.47 8.24
C TYR A 3 6.70 5.43 6.70
N ILE A 4 6.73 6.59 6.04
CA ILE A 4 6.82 6.68 4.57
C ILE A 4 8.17 6.14 4.10
N ILE A 5 9.25 6.53 4.77
CA ILE A 5 10.60 6.08 4.47
C ILE A 5 10.71 4.56 4.66
N GLU A 6 10.19 4.04 5.79
CA GLU A 6 10.18 2.60 6.07
C GLU A 6 9.37 1.81 5.02
N ALA A 7 8.21 2.33 4.61
CA ALA A 7 7.39 1.70 3.58
C ALA A 7 8.09 1.66 2.22
N LEU A 8 8.74 2.74 1.82
CA LEU A 8 9.52 2.79 0.58
C LEU A 8 10.72 1.83 0.65
N ASN A 9 11.45 1.82 1.77
CA ASN A 9 12.58 0.90 1.98
C ASN A 9 12.12 -0.56 1.91
N TRP A 10 10.99 -0.90 2.52
CA TRP A 10 10.41 -2.24 2.43
C TRP A 10 10.10 -2.63 0.98
N CYS A 11 9.63 -1.69 0.18
CA CYS A 11 9.37 -1.90 -1.26
C CYS A 11 10.64 -1.92 -2.12
N GLY A 12 11.84 -1.67 -1.56
CA GLY A 12 13.08 -1.53 -2.31
C GLY A 12 13.15 -0.25 -3.14
N ILE A 13 12.38 0.79 -2.78
CA ILE A 13 12.32 2.08 -3.46
C ILE A 13 13.07 3.10 -2.59
N ILE A 14 14.19 3.58 -3.08
CA ILE A 14 15.01 4.59 -2.37
C ILE A 14 14.98 5.87 -3.20
N PRO A 15 14.48 6.99 -2.65
CA PRO A 15 14.57 8.29 -3.32
C PRO A 15 16.03 8.72 -3.54
N ASP A 16 16.32 9.34 -4.68
CA ASP A 16 17.68 9.87 -4.98
C ASP A 16 18.02 11.06 -4.09
N GLU A 17 17.02 11.87 -3.69
CA GLU A 17 17.13 12.96 -2.75
C GLU A 17 16.11 12.85 -1.63
N GLY A 18 16.39 13.48 -0.48
CA GLY A 18 15.49 13.53 0.68
C GLY A 18 15.97 12.65 1.82
N VAL A 19 16.45 11.43 1.55
CA VAL A 19 16.96 10.50 2.57
C VAL A 19 18.39 10.07 2.25
N ASP A 20 19.18 9.81 3.29
CA ASP A 20 20.52 9.24 3.13
C ASP A 20 20.43 7.70 2.89
N LYS A 21 21.60 7.10 2.66
CA LYS A 21 21.74 5.63 2.45
C LYS A 21 21.22 4.75 3.61
N ASN A 22 20.97 5.34 4.77
CA ASN A 22 20.41 4.65 5.94
C ASN A 22 18.90 4.90 6.09
N GLY A 23 18.28 5.57 5.12
CA GLY A 23 16.86 5.95 5.17
C GLY A 23 16.56 7.09 6.13
N LYS A 24 17.55 7.93 6.46
CA LYS A 24 17.38 9.07 7.36
C LYS A 24 17.19 10.35 6.55
N LEU A 25 16.20 11.16 6.94
CA LEU A 25 15.94 12.45 6.28
C LEU A 25 17.18 13.37 6.39
N VAL A 26 17.60 13.92 5.25
CA VAL A 26 18.75 14.85 5.18
C VAL A 26 18.27 16.28 5.43
N GLU A 27 18.88 16.95 6.41
CA GLU A 27 18.45 18.28 6.85
C GLU A 27 19.39 19.41 6.40
N THR A 28 20.56 19.06 5.85
CA THR A 28 21.58 20.05 5.43
C THR A 28 22.10 19.72 4.04
N ILE A 29 22.44 20.75 3.27
CA ILE A 29 23.03 20.61 1.95
C ILE A 29 24.31 19.75 2.05
N SER A 30 24.40 18.73 1.23
CA SER A 30 25.54 17.82 1.14
C SER A 30 25.64 17.21 -0.27
N GLU A 31 26.70 16.45 -0.53
CA GLU A 31 26.84 15.71 -1.79
C GLU A 31 25.65 14.75 -1.98
N GLY A 32 25.01 14.80 -3.14
CA GLY A 32 23.77 14.07 -3.46
C GLY A 32 22.49 14.68 -2.89
N HIS A 33 22.59 15.77 -2.09
CA HIS A 33 21.43 16.45 -1.50
C HIS A 33 21.54 17.98 -1.62
N PRO A 34 21.59 18.54 -2.84
CA PRO A 34 21.80 19.96 -3.05
C PRO A 34 20.64 20.85 -2.60
N HIS A 35 19.43 20.28 -2.50
CA HIS A 35 18.20 21.04 -2.23
C HIS A 35 17.72 20.96 -0.76
N ALA A 36 18.51 20.33 0.13
CA ALA A 36 18.17 20.25 1.55
C ALA A 36 18.01 21.66 2.18
N PRO A 37 17.22 21.81 3.24
CA PRO A 37 16.42 20.80 3.92
C PRO A 37 15.15 20.43 3.14
N TYR A 38 14.65 19.20 3.34
CA TYR A 38 13.46 18.70 2.60
C TYR A 38 12.15 18.85 3.39
N ARG A 39 12.21 19.22 4.68
CA ARG A 39 11.00 19.55 5.46
C ARG A 39 10.53 20.96 5.16
N GLN A 40 9.27 21.09 4.73
CA GLN A 40 8.68 22.40 4.43
C GLN A 40 8.76 23.37 5.63
N SER A 41 8.59 22.87 6.86
CA SER A 41 8.73 23.69 8.07
C SER A 41 10.12 24.31 8.28
N GLN A 42 11.16 23.74 7.67
CA GLN A 42 12.53 24.28 7.70
C GLN A 42 12.84 25.23 6.52
N ARG A 43 11.91 25.33 5.55
CA ARG A 43 12.03 26.16 4.34
C ARG A 43 11.19 27.43 4.38
N ARG A 44 10.67 27.84 5.54
CA ARG A 44 9.75 28.99 5.74
C ARG A 44 10.17 30.25 5.02
N ASN A 45 11.44 30.64 5.17
CA ASN A 45 11.98 31.87 4.58
C ASN A 45 11.96 31.86 3.05
N ILE A 46 12.07 30.69 2.43
CA ILE A 46 12.00 30.52 0.97
C ILE A 46 10.58 30.86 0.51
N TYR A 47 9.57 30.24 1.07
CA TYR A 47 8.18 30.39 0.61
C TYR A 47 7.64 31.80 0.79
N ARG A 48 7.98 32.47 1.89
CA ARG A 48 7.55 33.84 2.14
C ARG A 48 8.01 34.79 1.03
N LYS A 49 9.29 34.70 0.65
CA LYS A 49 9.85 35.51 -0.44
C LYS A 49 9.05 35.37 -1.73
N TYR A 50 8.69 34.15 -2.10
CA TYR A 50 7.91 33.88 -3.32
C TYR A 50 6.45 34.35 -3.19
N ALA A 51 5.84 34.22 -2.01
CA ALA A 51 4.51 34.74 -1.77
C ALA A 51 4.46 36.28 -1.93
N GLU A 52 5.44 37.00 -1.39
CA GLU A 52 5.59 38.44 -1.50
C GLU A 52 5.89 38.87 -2.96
N GLN A 53 6.72 38.12 -3.69
CA GLN A 53 6.98 38.35 -5.12
C GLN A 53 5.68 38.30 -5.95
N LEU A 54 4.76 37.38 -5.67
CA LEU A 54 3.47 37.36 -6.35
C LEU A 54 2.59 38.58 -6.04
N VAL A 55 2.68 39.12 -4.82
CA VAL A 55 1.96 40.35 -4.46
C VAL A 55 2.55 41.55 -5.22
N GLU A 56 3.87 41.67 -5.26
CA GLU A 56 4.56 42.73 -6.00
C GLU A 56 4.27 42.68 -7.52
N ALA A 57 4.18 41.48 -8.06
CA ALA A 57 3.82 41.26 -9.45
C ALA A 57 2.31 41.42 -9.77
N GLY A 58 1.46 41.65 -8.75
CA GLY A 58 0.03 41.84 -8.89
C GLY A 58 -0.77 40.55 -9.10
N TRP A 59 -0.15 39.38 -8.95
CA TRP A 59 -0.80 38.05 -9.03
C TRP A 59 -1.34 37.56 -7.69
N ALA A 60 -1.02 38.21 -6.59
CA ALA A 60 -1.54 37.90 -5.26
C ALA A 60 -1.85 39.21 -4.49
N TYR A 61 -2.51 39.04 -3.34
CA TYR A 61 -2.88 40.18 -2.50
C TYR A 61 -3.01 39.73 -1.04
N TYR A 62 -2.89 40.68 -0.10
CA TYR A 62 -3.12 40.44 1.32
C TYR A 62 -4.62 40.43 1.63
N ALA A 63 -5.06 39.45 2.40
CA ALA A 63 -6.45 39.32 2.85
C ALA A 63 -6.49 39.28 4.40
N PHE A 64 -7.43 40.06 4.98
CA PHE A 64 -7.54 40.33 6.41
C PHE A 64 -8.87 39.83 7.00
N ASP A 65 -9.67 39.09 6.24
CA ASP A 65 -10.90 38.52 6.73
C ASP A 65 -10.61 37.38 7.71
N SER A 66 -11.26 37.43 8.89
CA SER A 66 -11.11 36.38 9.89
C SER A 66 -11.81 35.09 9.45
N SER A 67 -11.41 33.95 10.06
CA SER A 67 -12.10 32.67 9.82
C SER A 67 -13.57 32.72 10.22
N GLU A 68 -13.92 33.47 11.26
CA GLU A 68 -15.29 33.66 11.72
C GLU A 68 -16.13 34.43 10.71
N GLU A 69 -15.60 35.52 10.16
CA GLU A 69 -16.28 36.31 9.10
C GLU A 69 -16.53 35.46 7.86
N LEU A 70 -15.50 34.72 7.40
CA LEU A 70 -15.66 33.84 6.24
C LEU A 70 -16.64 32.70 6.49
N ASN A 71 -16.68 32.12 7.70
CA ASN A 71 -17.64 31.09 8.07
C ASN A 71 -19.06 31.63 8.13
N ARG A 72 -19.25 32.85 8.63
CA ARG A 72 -20.55 33.53 8.61
C ARG A 72 -21.07 33.70 7.18
N LEU A 73 -20.23 34.19 6.27
CA LEU A 73 -20.61 34.37 4.85
C LEU A 73 -20.96 33.04 4.18
N ARG A 74 -20.20 31.97 4.46
CA ARG A 74 -20.53 30.63 3.97
C ARG A 74 -21.89 30.15 4.44
N SER A 75 -22.20 30.33 5.74
CA SER A 75 -23.49 29.93 6.31
C SER A 75 -24.66 30.76 5.77
N GLU A 76 -24.44 32.04 5.52
CA GLU A 76 -25.45 32.93 4.94
C GLU A 76 -25.79 32.53 3.49
N ASP A 77 -24.80 32.22 2.67
CA ASP A 77 -24.97 31.76 1.31
C ASP A 77 -25.60 30.36 1.26
N GLU A 78 -25.15 29.42 2.12
CA GLU A 78 -25.73 28.10 2.23
C GLU A 78 -27.21 28.12 2.59
N ALA A 79 -27.60 29.00 3.52
CA ALA A 79 -29.01 29.23 3.87
C ALA A 79 -29.88 29.71 2.69
N GLN A 80 -29.24 30.31 1.67
CA GLN A 80 -29.90 30.75 0.42
C GLN A 80 -29.74 29.72 -0.71
N GLY A 81 -29.19 28.53 -0.45
CA GLY A 81 -28.90 27.51 -1.46
C GLY A 81 -27.74 27.88 -2.41
N LYS A 82 -26.86 28.79 -1.99
CA LYS A 82 -25.66 29.22 -2.74
C LYS A 82 -24.41 28.70 -2.09
N THR A 83 -23.29 28.71 -2.82
CA THR A 83 -21.97 28.40 -2.29
C THR A 83 -21.11 29.66 -2.29
N PHE A 84 -20.67 30.11 -1.13
CA PHE A 84 -19.73 31.22 -1.03
C PHE A 84 -18.38 30.84 -1.63
N ILE A 85 -17.90 31.63 -2.57
CA ILE A 85 -16.58 31.49 -3.20
C ILE A 85 -15.84 32.82 -3.03
N TYR A 86 -14.62 32.78 -2.46
CA TYR A 86 -13.73 33.92 -2.42
C TYR A 86 -13.05 34.08 -3.79
N ASN A 87 -13.61 34.89 -4.68
CA ASN A 87 -13.20 35.02 -6.08
C ASN A 87 -13.30 36.47 -6.61
N HIS A 88 -13.21 36.65 -7.92
CA HIS A 88 -13.28 37.94 -8.58
C HIS A 88 -14.58 38.70 -8.30
N GLU A 89 -15.69 38.02 -8.07
CA GLU A 89 -17.00 38.65 -7.81
C GLU A 89 -17.11 39.14 -6.35
N THR A 90 -16.56 38.39 -5.42
CA THR A 90 -16.72 38.64 -3.97
C THR A 90 -15.59 39.45 -3.36
N ARG A 91 -14.35 39.35 -3.92
CA ARG A 91 -13.12 39.91 -3.31
C ARG A 91 -13.22 41.40 -3.03
N MET A 92 -13.91 42.20 -3.87
CA MET A 92 -14.04 43.65 -3.68
C MET A 92 -15.00 44.04 -2.55
N GLY A 93 -15.82 43.12 -2.08
CA GLY A 93 -16.69 43.28 -0.91
C GLY A 93 -16.05 42.77 0.42
N LEU A 94 -14.84 42.27 0.35
CA LEU A 94 -14.11 41.64 1.47
C LEU A 94 -12.92 42.52 1.91
N ARG A 95 -12.37 42.22 3.10
CA ARG A 95 -11.27 43.01 3.68
C ARG A 95 -9.91 42.54 3.15
N ASN A 96 -9.40 43.21 2.13
CA ASN A 96 -8.12 42.85 1.51
C ASN A 96 -7.40 44.07 0.93
N SER A 97 -6.18 43.87 0.45
CA SER A 97 -5.35 44.98 -0.06
C SER A 97 -5.81 45.53 -1.41
N LEU A 98 -6.81 44.94 -2.05
CA LEU A 98 -7.42 45.47 -3.27
C LEU A 98 -8.64 46.39 -2.97
N SER A 99 -9.30 46.19 -1.82
CA SER A 99 -10.50 46.89 -1.39
C SER A 99 -10.25 47.97 -0.33
N LEU A 100 -9.18 47.86 0.47
CA LEU A 100 -8.85 48.77 1.57
C LEU A 100 -7.90 49.89 1.13
N PRO A 101 -7.92 51.06 1.81
CA PRO A 101 -6.93 52.09 1.61
C PRO A 101 -5.52 51.64 1.93
N HIS A 102 -4.53 52.13 1.19
CA HIS A 102 -3.13 51.71 1.32
C HIS A 102 -2.56 51.85 2.74
N ASP A 103 -2.86 52.95 3.42
CA ASP A 103 -2.37 53.19 4.80
C ASP A 103 -2.98 52.19 5.80
N GLU A 104 -4.23 51.80 5.60
CA GLU A 104 -4.86 50.76 6.43
C GLU A 104 -4.25 49.38 6.17
N VAL A 105 -4.01 49.04 4.92
CA VAL A 105 -3.31 47.80 4.56
C VAL A 105 -1.94 47.71 5.22
N LYS A 106 -1.14 48.79 5.13
CA LYS A 106 0.16 48.84 5.73
C LYS A 106 0.08 48.62 7.25
N ARG A 107 -0.85 49.33 7.91
CA ARG A 107 -1.08 49.20 9.36
C ARG A 107 -1.46 47.76 9.74
N LEU A 108 -2.37 47.14 9.01
CA LEU A 108 -2.83 45.74 9.27
C LEU A 108 -1.70 44.72 9.10
N ILE A 109 -0.83 44.88 8.10
CA ILE A 109 0.34 44.02 7.91
C ILE A 109 1.32 44.13 9.06
N GLU A 110 1.55 45.34 9.61
CA GLU A 110 2.50 45.61 10.69
C GLU A 110 1.94 45.23 12.08
N GLU A 111 0.67 45.53 12.35
CA GLU A 111 0.07 45.44 13.69
C GLU A 111 -0.60 44.09 13.97
N THR A 112 -0.93 43.28 12.95
CA THR A 112 -1.66 42.02 13.13
C THR A 112 -0.89 40.80 12.59
N THR A 113 -1.26 39.62 13.08
CA THR A 113 -0.75 38.34 12.60
C THR A 113 -1.83 37.51 11.93
N ASP A 114 -3.05 38.02 11.85
CA ASP A 114 -4.20 37.29 11.27
C ASP A 114 -4.48 37.80 9.86
N TRP A 115 -3.54 37.51 8.97
CA TRP A 115 -3.71 37.79 7.55
C TRP A 115 -3.07 36.68 6.68
N THR A 116 -3.53 36.61 5.46
CA THR A 116 -3.09 35.62 4.47
C THR A 116 -2.73 36.29 3.15
N ILE A 117 -1.91 35.62 2.35
CA ILE A 117 -1.71 35.99 0.93
C ILE A 117 -2.56 35.05 0.10
N ARG A 118 -3.42 35.64 -0.74
CA ARG A 118 -4.27 34.89 -1.68
C ARG A 118 -3.84 35.12 -3.11
N PHE A 119 -3.93 34.07 -3.93
CA PHE A 119 -3.75 34.19 -5.37
C PHE A 119 -4.90 35.01 -5.95
N LYS A 120 -4.59 35.98 -6.80
CA LYS A 120 -5.57 36.79 -7.51
C LYS A 120 -5.96 36.08 -8.80
N MET A 121 -6.99 35.23 -8.73
CA MET A 121 -7.48 34.49 -9.88
C MET A 121 -7.92 35.46 -11.00
N PRO A 122 -7.44 35.27 -12.26
CA PRO A 122 -7.89 36.05 -13.41
C PRO A 122 -9.38 35.92 -13.63
N GLU A 123 -9.99 37.00 -14.13
CA GLU A 123 -11.43 37.01 -14.47
C GLU A 123 -11.65 36.37 -15.84
N ASN A 124 -12.61 35.46 -15.95
CA ASN A 124 -13.10 34.85 -17.17
C ASN A 124 -12.03 34.44 -18.20
N ARG A 125 -10.94 33.82 -17.68
CA ARG A 125 -9.87 33.33 -18.51
C ARG A 125 -10.01 31.83 -18.71
N LEU A 126 -9.91 31.34 -19.95
CA LEU A 126 -9.76 29.91 -20.22
C LEU A 126 -8.33 29.49 -19.90
N VAL A 127 -8.17 28.55 -18.99
CA VAL A 127 -6.89 27.91 -18.63
C VAL A 127 -6.85 26.56 -19.31
N GLU A 128 -5.96 26.44 -20.29
CA GLU A 128 -5.72 25.22 -21.05
C GLU A 128 -4.50 24.49 -20.48
N MET A 129 -4.63 23.19 -20.25
CA MET A 129 -3.62 22.39 -19.56
C MET A 129 -3.53 21.01 -20.21
N ASP A 130 -2.34 20.46 -20.24
CA ASP A 130 -2.10 19.10 -20.71
C ASP A 130 -1.66 18.21 -19.55
N ASP A 131 -2.34 17.06 -19.43
CA ASP A 131 -2.02 16.03 -18.46
C ASP A 131 -1.66 14.73 -19.18
N LEU A 132 -0.58 14.08 -18.76
CA LEU A 132 -0.03 12.89 -19.46
C LEU A 132 -1.01 11.70 -19.46
N ILE A 133 -1.94 11.65 -18.49
CA ILE A 133 -2.91 10.56 -18.38
C ILE A 133 -4.30 11.03 -18.82
N ARG A 134 -4.73 12.22 -18.34
CA ARG A 134 -6.09 12.74 -18.60
C ARG A 134 -6.23 13.35 -19.99
N GLY A 135 -5.11 13.77 -20.60
CA GLY A 135 -5.08 14.50 -21.85
C GLY A 135 -5.35 15.99 -21.65
N HIS A 136 -5.90 16.64 -22.68
CA HIS A 136 -6.20 18.05 -22.64
C HIS A 136 -7.37 18.37 -21.68
N VAL A 137 -7.16 19.35 -20.80
CA VAL A 137 -8.13 19.82 -19.79
C VAL A 137 -8.27 21.34 -19.88
N GLU A 138 -9.50 21.82 -19.94
CA GLU A 138 -9.81 23.24 -19.99
C GLU A 138 -10.68 23.63 -18.78
N VAL A 139 -10.34 24.73 -18.12
CA VAL A 139 -11.13 25.28 -17.01
C VAL A 139 -11.22 26.78 -17.13
N ASN A 140 -12.43 27.34 -17.00
CA ASN A 140 -12.59 28.78 -16.92
C ASN A 140 -12.29 29.27 -15.50
N SER A 141 -11.37 30.22 -15.36
CA SER A 141 -10.91 30.76 -14.08
C SER A 141 -12.03 31.41 -13.24
N SER A 142 -13.14 31.83 -13.84
CA SER A 142 -14.28 32.39 -13.11
C SER A 142 -14.94 31.40 -12.16
N THR A 143 -14.74 30.10 -12.37
CA THR A 143 -15.24 29.03 -11.48
C THR A 143 -14.32 28.72 -10.31
N LEU A 144 -13.14 29.34 -10.27
CA LEU A 144 -12.10 29.07 -9.29
C LEU A 144 -12.08 30.13 -8.18
N ASP A 145 -11.65 29.73 -7.00
CA ASP A 145 -11.48 30.62 -5.87
C ASP A 145 -10.05 31.17 -5.77
N ASP A 146 -9.93 32.34 -5.12
CA ASP A 146 -8.66 32.95 -4.78
C ASP A 146 -8.02 32.18 -3.61
N LYS A 147 -7.33 31.10 -3.91
CA LYS A 147 -6.71 30.21 -2.91
C LYS A 147 -5.73 30.93 -2.02
N VAL A 148 -5.77 30.61 -0.74
CA VAL A 148 -4.71 31.02 0.20
C VAL A 148 -3.41 30.34 -0.20
N LEU A 149 -2.36 31.15 -0.39
CA LEU A 149 -1.02 30.69 -0.71
C LEU A 149 -0.10 30.64 0.52
N TRP A 150 -0.23 31.64 1.41
CA TRP A 150 0.61 31.78 2.58
C TRP A 150 -0.18 32.35 3.76
N LYS A 151 0.18 31.95 4.99
CA LYS A 151 -0.49 32.40 6.22
C LYS A 151 0.52 33.03 7.17
N ARG A 152 0.22 34.21 7.65
CA ARG A 152 1.07 34.93 8.64
C ARG A 152 1.11 34.21 9.99
N ALA A 153 -0.02 33.70 10.46
CA ALA A 153 -0.11 33.05 11.77
C ALA A 153 0.83 31.84 11.90
N ASP A 154 0.94 31.03 10.84
CA ASP A 154 1.78 29.83 10.83
C ASP A 154 3.19 30.11 10.29
N GLU A 155 3.38 31.23 9.59
CA GLU A 155 4.55 31.55 8.76
C GLU A 155 4.87 30.44 7.73
N LEU A 156 3.84 29.77 7.26
CA LEU A 156 3.95 28.65 6.34
C LEU A 156 3.05 28.85 5.09
N PRO A 157 3.50 28.34 3.95
CA PRO A 157 2.68 28.27 2.75
C PRO A 157 1.57 27.24 2.93
N THR A 158 0.54 27.36 2.10
CA THR A 158 -0.33 26.22 1.81
C THR A 158 0.36 25.28 0.82
N TYR A 159 -0.19 24.08 0.67
CA TYR A 159 0.31 23.09 -0.29
C TYR A 159 0.52 23.69 -1.70
N HIS A 160 -0.39 24.55 -2.16
CA HIS A 160 -0.34 25.09 -3.52
C HIS A 160 0.92 25.93 -3.81
N LEU A 161 1.35 26.77 -2.88
CA LEU A 161 2.58 27.54 -3.07
C LEU A 161 3.80 26.68 -2.80
N ALA A 162 3.74 25.85 -1.75
CA ALA A 162 4.89 25.05 -1.34
C ALA A 162 5.36 24.12 -2.44
N ASN A 163 4.43 23.35 -3.05
CA ASN A 163 4.83 22.37 -4.06
C ASN A 163 5.35 23.04 -5.33
N ILE A 164 4.76 24.15 -5.79
CA ILE A 164 5.25 24.86 -6.99
C ILE A 164 6.67 25.42 -6.77
N VAL A 165 6.92 26.00 -5.60
CA VAL A 165 8.25 26.53 -5.26
C VAL A 165 9.27 25.41 -5.11
N ASP A 166 8.90 24.33 -4.43
CA ASP A 166 9.78 23.17 -4.23
C ASP A 166 10.07 22.47 -5.54
N ASP A 167 9.04 22.20 -6.34
CA ASP A 167 9.19 21.54 -7.65
C ASP A 167 10.10 22.34 -8.59
N HIS A 168 9.95 23.68 -8.62
CA HIS A 168 10.81 24.54 -9.42
C HIS A 168 12.26 24.55 -8.92
N LEU A 169 12.46 24.73 -7.61
CA LEU A 169 13.81 24.82 -7.01
C LEU A 169 14.54 23.47 -7.00
N MET A 170 13.81 22.36 -7.02
CA MET A 170 14.37 21.01 -7.09
C MET A 170 14.40 20.45 -8.51
N GLU A 171 14.08 21.27 -9.51
CA GLU A 171 14.14 20.92 -10.93
C GLU A 171 13.31 19.68 -11.30
N ILE A 172 12.13 19.54 -10.68
CA ILE A 172 11.20 18.44 -10.92
C ILE A 172 10.68 18.53 -12.37
N THR A 173 10.75 17.42 -13.09
CA THR A 173 10.32 17.35 -14.51
C THR A 173 8.95 16.72 -14.69
N GLU A 174 8.52 15.83 -13.80
CA GLU A 174 7.20 15.19 -13.77
C GLU A 174 6.59 15.20 -12.38
N VAL A 175 5.33 15.65 -12.27
CA VAL A 175 4.51 15.57 -11.07
C VAL A 175 3.47 14.47 -11.26
N ILE A 176 3.65 13.35 -10.54
CA ILE A 176 2.76 12.21 -10.57
C ILE A 176 1.99 12.15 -9.25
N ARG A 177 0.64 12.25 -9.30
CA ARG A 177 -0.20 12.27 -8.09
C ARG A 177 -1.61 11.75 -8.35
N GLY A 178 -2.43 11.57 -7.31
CA GLY A 178 -3.80 11.12 -7.45
C GLY A 178 -4.72 12.17 -8.11
N GLU A 179 -5.74 11.71 -8.82
CA GLU A 179 -6.69 12.58 -9.55
C GLU A 179 -7.49 13.53 -8.65
N GLU A 180 -7.51 13.32 -7.34
CA GLU A 180 -8.09 14.25 -6.38
C GLU A 180 -7.42 15.63 -6.39
N TRP A 181 -6.24 15.74 -6.96
CA TRP A 181 -5.50 17.00 -7.15
C TRP A 181 -5.72 17.65 -8.51
N LEU A 182 -6.42 16.99 -9.45
CA LEU A 182 -6.72 17.55 -10.76
C LEU A 182 -7.46 18.89 -10.69
N PRO A 183 -8.44 19.13 -9.76
CA PRO A 183 -9.06 20.44 -9.61
C PRO A 183 -8.11 21.58 -9.22
N SER A 184 -6.92 21.28 -8.71
CA SER A 184 -5.90 22.27 -8.38
C SER A 184 -4.95 22.60 -9.53
N LEU A 185 -4.97 21.82 -10.60
CA LEU A 185 -4.09 21.98 -11.75
C LEU A 185 -4.16 23.36 -12.41
N PRO A 186 -5.36 23.98 -12.60
CA PRO A 186 -5.45 25.33 -13.18
C PRO A 186 -4.71 26.38 -12.36
N LEU A 187 -4.81 26.33 -11.02
CA LEU A 187 -4.07 27.22 -10.14
C LEU A 187 -2.56 27.01 -10.28
N HIS A 188 -2.11 25.77 -10.39
CA HIS A 188 -0.69 25.45 -10.52
C HIS A 188 -0.11 25.98 -11.84
N TYR A 189 -0.80 25.81 -12.96
CA TYR A 189 -0.43 26.41 -14.24
C TYR A 189 -0.32 27.94 -14.17
N LEU A 190 -1.32 28.58 -13.53
CA LEU A 190 -1.31 30.03 -13.35
C LEU A 190 -0.19 30.51 -12.40
N LEU A 191 0.20 29.72 -11.40
CA LEU A 191 1.33 30.02 -10.52
C LEU A 191 2.66 29.95 -11.27
N TYR A 192 2.90 28.93 -12.11
CA TYR A 192 4.09 28.85 -12.96
C TYR A 192 4.17 30.04 -13.90
N GLU A 193 3.04 30.45 -14.50
CA GLU A 193 2.98 31.65 -15.35
C GLU A 193 3.27 32.92 -14.53
N ALA A 194 2.66 33.08 -13.37
CA ALA A 194 2.81 34.25 -12.52
C ALA A 194 4.26 34.45 -12.05
N PHE A 195 4.99 33.38 -11.84
CA PHE A 195 6.43 33.40 -11.54
C PHE A 195 7.32 33.59 -12.77
N GLY A 196 6.78 33.50 -13.99
CA GLY A 196 7.57 33.49 -15.21
C GLY A 196 8.33 32.18 -15.44
N TRP A 197 7.84 31.04 -14.87
CA TRP A 197 8.47 29.73 -14.92
C TRP A 197 7.80 28.76 -15.90
N SER A 198 7.06 29.27 -16.86
CA SER A 198 6.33 28.41 -17.84
C SER A 198 7.25 27.45 -18.59
N ASP A 199 8.49 27.87 -18.88
CA ASP A 199 9.47 27.06 -19.61
C ASP A 199 10.09 25.93 -18.76
N THR A 200 9.99 26.03 -17.43
CA THR A 200 10.48 25.04 -16.47
C THR A 200 9.37 24.32 -15.72
N MET A 201 8.12 24.52 -16.17
CA MET A 201 6.96 23.85 -15.56
C MET A 201 7.06 22.34 -15.81
N PRO A 202 6.90 21.51 -14.75
CA PRO A 202 6.88 20.07 -14.91
C PRO A 202 5.66 19.60 -15.71
N ARG A 203 5.78 18.42 -16.29
CA ARG A 203 4.61 17.73 -16.86
C ARG A 203 3.78 17.11 -15.73
N PHE A 204 2.48 17.12 -15.86
CA PHE A 204 1.56 16.60 -14.84
C PHE A 204 0.95 15.27 -15.27
N ALA A 205 0.79 14.34 -14.33
CA ALA A 205 0.14 13.06 -14.52
C ALA A 205 -0.77 12.75 -13.33
N HIS A 206 -2.08 12.78 -13.56
CA HIS A 206 -3.06 12.49 -12.51
C HIS A 206 -3.55 11.04 -12.61
N LEU A 207 -3.05 10.20 -11.69
CA LEU A 207 -3.40 8.78 -11.59
C LEU A 207 -4.86 8.58 -11.17
N PRO A 208 -5.55 7.59 -11.74
CA PRO A 208 -6.93 7.26 -11.37
C PRO A 208 -7.03 6.76 -9.92
N LEU A 209 -8.23 6.91 -9.35
CA LEU A 209 -8.51 6.40 -8.00
C LEU A 209 -8.48 4.88 -7.96
N LEU A 210 -8.02 4.33 -6.85
CA LEU A 210 -8.27 2.93 -6.50
C LEU A 210 -9.70 2.80 -5.97
N LEU A 211 -10.47 1.94 -6.63
CA LEU A 211 -11.89 1.73 -6.34
C LEU A 211 -12.10 0.51 -5.44
N LYS A 212 -13.20 0.53 -4.70
CA LYS A 212 -13.63 -0.59 -3.85
C LYS A 212 -13.80 -1.87 -4.66
N PRO A 213 -13.52 -3.06 -4.07
CA PRO A 213 -13.78 -4.35 -4.69
C PRO A 213 -15.27 -4.54 -5.01
N VAL A 214 -16.14 -4.08 -4.11
CA VAL A 214 -17.60 -4.19 -4.22
C VAL A 214 -18.24 -2.81 -4.10
N GLY A 215 -19.20 -2.52 -4.98
CA GLY A 215 -19.87 -1.22 -5.05
C GLY A 215 -19.08 -0.18 -5.85
N ASN A 216 -19.40 1.08 -5.65
CA ASN A 216 -18.81 2.22 -6.33
C ASN A 216 -18.05 3.11 -5.32
N GLY A 217 -17.08 3.86 -5.82
CA GLY A 217 -16.35 4.88 -5.08
C GLY A 217 -14.92 4.48 -4.70
N LYS A 218 -14.20 5.46 -4.17
CA LYS A 218 -12.79 5.34 -3.75
C LYS A 218 -12.63 4.31 -2.63
N LEU A 219 -11.62 3.46 -2.76
CA LEU A 219 -11.18 2.55 -1.69
C LEU A 219 -10.75 3.37 -0.47
N SER A 220 -11.26 3.01 0.70
CA SER A 220 -10.93 3.65 1.97
C SER A 220 -10.37 2.66 2.99
N LYS A 221 -9.71 3.18 4.02
CA LYS A 221 -9.21 2.40 5.15
C LYS A 221 -10.28 1.51 5.78
N ARG A 222 -11.49 2.06 5.99
CA ARG A 222 -12.65 1.34 6.56
C ARG A 222 -13.15 0.19 5.69
N ASP A 223 -12.91 0.27 4.37
CA ASP A 223 -13.31 -0.81 3.47
C ASP A 223 -12.38 -2.03 3.64
N GLY A 224 -11.07 -1.81 3.81
CA GLY A 224 -10.10 -2.86 4.11
C GLY A 224 -10.46 -3.62 5.41
N ASP A 225 -10.68 -2.88 6.50
CA ASP A 225 -11.05 -3.47 7.80
C ASP A 225 -12.32 -4.32 7.71
N LYS A 226 -13.36 -3.81 7.01
CA LYS A 226 -14.64 -4.54 6.85
C LYS A 226 -14.53 -5.80 5.99
N MET A 227 -13.63 -5.81 5.02
CA MET A 227 -13.49 -6.88 4.05
C MET A 227 -12.30 -7.81 4.35
N GLY A 228 -11.53 -7.53 5.41
CA GLY A 228 -10.45 -8.38 5.89
C GLY A 228 -9.20 -8.38 5.00
N PHE A 229 -8.83 -7.22 4.43
CA PHE A 229 -7.57 -7.07 3.70
C PHE A 229 -6.85 -5.77 4.10
N PRO A 230 -5.51 -5.73 4.08
CA PRO A 230 -4.75 -4.52 4.43
C PRO A 230 -4.89 -3.44 3.34
N VAL A 231 -4.85 -2.18 3.76
CA VAL A 231 -4.83 -1.00 2.87
C VAL A 231 -3.49 -0.28 2.96
N PHE A 232 -2.78 -0.45 4.06
CA PHE A 232 -1.48 0.15 4.29
C PHE A 232 -0.34 -0.79 3.92
N PRO A 233 0.79 -0.29 3.39
CA PRO A 233 1.97 -1.12 3.16
C PRO A 233 2.52 -1.75 4.45
N LEU A 234 2.53 -1.01 5.54
CA LEU A 234 2.99 -1.45 6.86
C LEU A 234 1.90 -1.22 7.91
N LYS A 235 1.99 -1.92 9.04
CA LYS A 235 1.14 -1.67 10.21
C LYS A 235 1.17 -0.19 10.59
N TRP A 236 -0.01 0.39 10.79
CA TRP A 236 -0.13 1.80 11.14
C TRP A 236 -1.08 1.98 12.33
N THR A 237 -0.67 2.83 13.27
CA THR A 237 -1.49 3.22 14.42
C THR A 237 -1.82 4.69 14.29
N ASN A 238 -3.11 5.03 14.30
CA ASN A 238 -3.55 6.42 14.22
C ASN A 238 -3.41 7.15 15.57
N SER A 239 -3.69 8.46 15.59
CA SER A 239 -3.64 9.28 16.79
C SER A 239 -4.62 8.86 17.90
N ASN A 240 -5.66 8.09 17.56
CA ASN A 240 -6.66 7.58 18.51
C ASN A 240 -6.29 6.20 19.06
N GLY A 241 -5.13 5.64 18.66
CA GLY A 241 -4.69 4.31 19.08
C GLY A 241 -5.30 3.16 18.28
N GLU A 242 -6.06 3.41 17.21
CA GLU A 242 -6.57 2.37 16.34
C GLU A 242 -5.43 1.80 15.48
N VAL A 243 -5.34 0.48 15.45
CA VAL A 243 -4.29 -0.25 14.73
C VAL A 243 -4.85 -0.79 13.44
N TYR A 244 -4.17 -0.49 12.33
CA TYR A 244 -4.45 -1.01 11.00
C TYR A 244 -3.34 -1.99 10.59
N HIS A 245 -3.74 -3.15 10.07
CA HIS A 245 -2.81 -4.13 9.54
C HIS A 245 -2.15 -3.63 8.26
N GLY A 246 -0.90 -4.02 8.05
CA GLY A 246 -0.14 -3.73 6.84
C GLY A 246 0.08 -4.97 6.00
N TYR A 247 0.34 -4.79 4.71
CA TYR A 247 0.68 -5.88 3.80
C TYR A 247 1.89 -6.68 4.29
N ARG A 248 2.92 -6.00 4.83
CA ARG A 248 4.12 -6.65 5.39
C ARG A 248 3.77 -7.56 6.57
N GLU A 249 2.98 -7.07 7.51
CA GLU A 249 2.61 -7.82 8.72
C GLU A 249 1.63 -8.96 8.41
N ASP A 250 0.85 -8.83 7.34
CA ASP A 250 -0.01 -9.92 6.83
C ASP A 250 0.77 -10.95 5.98
N GLY A 251 2.10 -10.76 5.86
CA GLY A 251 3.01 -11.73 5.24
C GLY A 251 3.16 -11.61 3.72
N TYR A 252 2.78 -10.48 3.13
CA TYR A 252 3.04 -10.21 1.71
C TYR A 252 4.52 -9.90 1.49
N PHE A 253 5.08 -10.43 0.40
CA PHE A 253 6.41 -10.06 -0.06
C PHE A 253 6.39 -8.67 -0.69
N PRO A 254 7.46 -7.87 -0.49
CA PRO A 254 7.53 -6.52 -1.08
C PRO A 254 7.43 -6.54 -2.61
N GLU A 255 8.04 -7.52 -3.27
CA GLU A 255 8.00 -7.67 -4.73
C GLU A 255 6.56 -7.95 -5.20
N ALA A 256 5.82 -8.79 -4.49
CA ALA A 256 4.42 -9.09 -4.79
C ALA A 256 3.54 -7.85 -4.62
N PHE A 257 3.78 -7.08 -3.56
CA PHE A 257 3.07 -5.83 -3.29
C PHE A 257 3.34 -4.77 -4.36
N VAL A 258 4.59 -4.55 -4.74
CA VAL A 258 4.96 -3.59 -5.78
C VAL A 258 4.38 -3.98 -7.13
N ASN A 259 4.49 -5.27 -7.54
CA ASN A 259 3.93 -5.75 -8.79
C ASN A 259 2.40 -5.59 -8.81
N MET A 260 1.72 -5.95 -7.72
CA MET A 260 0.28 -5.74 -7.58
C MET A 260 -0.10 -4.26 -7.78
N LEU A 261 0.63 -3.33 -7.12
CA LEU A 261 0.37 -1.90 -7.26
C LEU A 261 0.61 -1.41 -8.69
N ALA A 262 1.67 -1.86 -9.34
CA ALA A 262 1.96 -1.49 -10.74
C ALA A 262 0.81 -1.90 -11.66
N MET A 263 0.25 -3.09 -11.49
CA MET A 263 -0.86 -3.59 -12.30
C MET A 263 -2.23 -2.97 -11.93
N LEU A 264 -2.31 -2.18 -10.86
CA LEU A 264 -3.51 -1.43 -10.53
C LEU A 264 -3.62 -0.15 -11.37
N GLY A 265 -4.07 -0.31 -12.60
CA GLY A 265 -4.31 0.81 -13.52
C GLY A 265 -3.25 1.00 -14.61
N TRP A 266 -2.20 0.22 -14.63
CA TRP A 266 -1.24 0.14 -15.73
C TRP A 266 -1.34 -1.23 -16.42
N ASN A 267 -1.06 -1.26 -17.74
CA ASN A 267 -1.02 -2.49 -18.52
C ASN A 267 0.18 -2.46 -19.46
N PRO A 268 1.08 -3.47 -19.43
CA PRO A 268 2.25 -3.53 -20.29
C PRO A 268 1.92 -3.66 -21.79
N GLY A 269 0.70 -4.10 -22.12
CA GLY A 269 0.28 -4.42 -23.48
C GLY A 269 0.62 -5.87 -23.89
N THR A 270 1.00 -6.70 -22.92
CA THR A 270 1.27 -8.14 -23.05
C THR A 270 0.44 -8.92 -22.05
N ASP A 271 0.49 -10.25 -22.10
CA ASP A 271 -0.18 -11.14 -21.14
C ASP A 271 0.66 -11.39 -19.87
N GLN A 272 1.85 -10.76 -19.76
CA GLN A 272 2.71 -10.87 -18.58
C GLN A 272 2.06 -10.16 -17.40
N GLU A 273 1.99 -10.85 -16.26
CA GLU A 273 1.44 -10.30 -15.01
C GLU A 273 2.49 -10.26 -13.87
N ILE A 274 3.52 -11.09 -13.94
CA ILE A 274 4.60 -11.16 -12.93
C ILE A 274 5.84 -10.48 -13.48
N PHE A 275 6.35 -9.50 -12.74
CA PHE A 275 7.47 -8.64 -13.12
C PHE A 275 8.47 -8.50 -11.97
N THR A 276 9.73 -8.65 -12.26
CA THR A 276 10.78 -8.15 -11.36
C THR A 276 10.75 -6.61 -11.32
N MET A 277 11.33 -6.01 -10.28
CA MET A 277 11.47 -4.55 -10.20
C MET A 277 12.17 -3.98 -11.46
N GLN A 278 13.20 -4.67 -11.96
CA GLN A 278 13.93 -4.21 -13.14
C GLN A 278 13.09 -4.26 -14.42
N GLU A 279 12.25 -5.26 -14.59
CA GLU A 279 11.30 -5.35 -15.72
C GLU A 279 10.27 -4.23 -15.61
N LEU A 280 9.72 -3.97 -14.40
CA LEU A 280 8.80 -2.84 -14.19
C LEU A 280 9.45 -1.51 -14.54
N ILE A 281 10.70 -1.27 -14.15
CA ILE A 281 11.44 -0.04 -14.48
C ILE A 281 11.61 0.10 -16.00
N ASN A 282 11.88 -1.00 -16.71
CA ASN A 282 12.12 -0.98 -18.15
C ASN A 282 10.82 -0.80 -18.96
N ASP A 283 9.72 -1.39 -18.51
CA ASP A 283 8.48 -1.51 -19.29
C ASP A 283 7.43 -0.46 -18.93
N PHE A 284 7.54 0.15 -17.74
CA PHE A 284 6.59 1.14 -17.26
C PHE A 284 6.61 2.41 -18.10
N SER A 285 5.43 2.88 -18.50
CA SER A 285 5.26 4.19 -19.09
C SER A 285 3.90 4.79 -18.74
N LEU A 286 3.83 6.12 -18.57
CA LEU A 286 2.63 6.82 -18.17
C LEU A 286 1.51 6.80 -19.21
N ASP A 287 1.85 6.69 -20.50
CA ASP A 287 0.89 6.59 -21.60
C ASP A 287 0.09 5.27 -21.58
N LYS A 288 0.59 4.24 -20.91
CA LYS A 288 -0.10 2.97 -20.69
C LYS A 288 -0.93 2.93 -19.40
N VAL A 289 -0.97 4.02 -18.63
CA VAL A 289 -1.83 4.11 -17.44
C VAL A 289 -3.27 4.36 -17.87
N SER A 290 -4.20 3.57 -17.31
CA SER A 290 -5.63 3.71 -17.56
C SER A 290 -6.16 5.06 -17.07
N LYS A 291 -7.07 5.66 -17.84
CA LYS A 291 -7.82 6.86 -17.39
C LYS A 291 -8.91 6.54 -16.37
N SER A 292 -9.36 5.29 -16.33
CA SER A 292 -10.43 4.83 -15.44
C SER A 292 -9.88 4.32 -14.12
N GLY A 293 -10.63 4.49 -13.04
CA GLY A 293 -10.29 3.93 -11.74
C GLY A 293 -10.14 2.40 -11.78
N ALA A 294 -9.12 1.89 -11.12
CA ALA A 294 -8.85 0.46 -11.01
C ALA A 294 -9.56 -0.14 -9.80
N LYS A 295 -10.37 -1.18 -10.01
CA LYS A 295 -10.99 -1.93 -8.91
C LYS A 295 -9.94 -2.80 -8.22
N PHE A 296 -9.77 -2.60 -6.92
CA PHE A 296 -8.93 -3.48 -6.11
C PHE A 296 -9.55 -4.88 -6.00
N ASN A 297 -8.74 -5.92 -6.13
CA ASN A 297 -9.16 -7.30 -5.99
C ASN A 297 -8.29 -8.02 -4.94
N PRO A 298 -8.82 -8.29 -3.72
CA PRO A 298 -8.07 -8.97 -2.66
C PRO A 298 -7.57 -10.37 -3.02
N ASP A 299 -8.35 -11.12 -3.80
CA ASP A 299 -7.95 -12.48 -4.23
C ASP A 299 -6.79 -12.42 -5.23
N LYS A 300 -6.80 -11.42 -6.12
CA LYS A 300 -5.68 -11.18 -7.03
C LYS A 300 -4.42 -10.75 -6.26
N ALA A 301 -4.56 -9.97 -5.18
CA ALA A 301 -3.43 -9.64 -4.30
C ALA A 301 -2.79 -10.88 -3.68
N LYS A 302 -3.61 -11.80 -3.17
CA LYS A 302 -3.15 -13.10 -2.65
C LYS A 302 -2.51 -13.96 -3.73
N TRP A 303 -3.07 -13.94 -4.94
CA TRP A 303 -2.50 -14.66 -6.09
C TRP A 303 -1.09 -14.14 -6.40
N TYR A 304 -0.86 -12.82 -6.44
CA TYR A 304 0.48 -12.28 -6.61
C TYR A 304 1.43 -12.81 -5.55
N ASN A 305 1.04 -12.76 -4.28
CA ASN A 305 1.90 -13.25 -3.20
C ASN A 305 2.26 -14.73 -3.34
N LYS A 306 1.29 -15.54 -3.72
CA LYS A 306 1.49 -16.97 -3.99
C LYS A 306 2.49 -17.23 -5.13
N GLU A 307 2.40 -16.47 -6.24
CA GLU A 307 3.33 -16.65 -7.35
C GLU A 307 4.76 -16.25 -6.93
N TYR A 308 4.93 -15.15 -6.20
CA TYR A 308 6.25 -14.77 -5.67
C TYR A 308 6.77 -15.74 -4.62
N LEU A 309 5.92 -16.31 -3.76
CA LEU A 309 6.31 -17.36 -2.82
C LEU A 309 6.89 -18.57 -3.57
N ARG A 310 6.25 -19.00 -4.65
CA ARG A 310 6.73 -20.13 -5.48
C ARG A 310 8.07 -19.86 -6.14
N MET A 311 8.37 -18.62 -6.49
CA MET A 311 9.63 -18.21 -7.12
C MET A 311 10.80 -18.18 -6.14
N LYS A 312 10.55 -18.07 -4.83
CA LYS A 312 11.60 -18.09 -3.82
C LYS A 312 12.19 -19.48 -3.66
N SER A 313 13.46 -19.55 -3.33
CA SER A 313 14.13 -20.82 -3.03
C SER A 313 13.59 -21.44 -1.74
N ASP A 314 13.76 -22.75 -1.60
CA ASP A 314 13.33 -23.47 -0.40
C ASP A 314 14.13 -23.02 0.82
N GLU A 315 15.41 -22.63 0.62
CA GLU A 315 16.30 -22.09 1.64
C GLU A 315 15.81 -20.73 2.17
N GLU A 316 15.47 -19.78 1.27
CA GLU A 316 14.92 -18.48 1.65
C GLU A 316 13.62 -18.62 2.42
N LEU A 317 12.73 -19.50 1.95
CA LEU A 317 11.44 -19.76 2.62
C LEU A 317 11.62 -20.47 3.96
N ALA A 318 12.60 -21.37 4.08
CA ALA A 318 12.94 -22.02 5.34
C ALA A 318 13.43 -20.98 6.37
N ASP A 319 14.30 -20.07 5.98
CA ASP A 319 14.78 -19.01 6.86
C ASP A 319 13.66 -18.09 7.36
N LEU A 320 12.65 -17.82 6.51
CA LEU A 320 11.45 -17.07 6.88
C LEU A 320 10.50 -17.90 7.78
N TYR A 321 10.48 -19.21 7.63
CA TYR A 321 9.61 -20.10 8.40
C TYR A 321 10.16 -20.45 9.79
N MET A 322 11.50 -20.49 9.97
CA MET A 322 12.15 -20.81 11.25
C MET A 322 11.66 -19.97 12.44
N PRO A 323 11.44 -18.63 12.33
CA PRO A 323 10.86 -17.84 13.41
C PRO A 323 9.45 -18.30 13.80
N ILE A 324 8.61 -18.63 12.81
CA ILE A 324 7.24 -19.10 13.03
C ILE A 324 7.24 -20.44 13.77
N LEU A 325 8.13 -21.36 13.39
CA LEU A 325 8.30 -22.64 14.12
C LEU A 325 8.67 -22.41 15.59
N LYS A 326 9.53 -21.43 15.88
CA LYS A 326 9.89 -21.07 17.26
C LYS A 326 8.71 -20.55 18.07
N GLU A 327 7.82 -19.75 17.47
CA GLU A 327 6.57 -19.31 18.11
C GLU A 327 5.67 -20.50 18.49
N HIS A 328 5.70 -21.56 17.70
CA HIS A 328 5.02 -22.83 17.99
C HIS A 328 5.79 -23.78 18.91
N ASN A 329 6.91 -23.32 19.50
CA ASN A 329 7.82 -24.12 20.35
C ASN A 329 8.42 -25.34 19.62
N ILE A 330 8.68 -25.20 18.33
CA ILE A 330 9.36 -26.18 17.50
C ILE A 330 10.81 -25.75 17.30
N ASN A 331 11.74 -26.61 17.68
CA ASN A 331 13.16 -26.46 17.37
C ASN A 331 13.54 -27.53 16.35
N ALA A 332 13.54 -27.15 15.06
CA ALA A 332 13.84 -28.04 13.95
C ALA A 332 15.20 -27.68 13.31
N ASP A 333 15.86 -28.68 12.76
CA ASP A 333 17.06 -28.49 11.96
C ASP A 333 16.69 -27.74 10.64
N ARG A 334 17.61 -26.85 10.20
CA ARG A 334 17.38 -26.01 9.02
C ARG A 334 17.22 -26.85 7.75
N ASP A 335 18.04 -27.88 7.57
CA ASP A 335 17.97 -28.71 6.36
C ASP A 335 16.68 -29.52 6.32
N TYR A 336 16.18 -29.94 7.48
CA TYR A 336 14.85 -30.54 7.60
C TYR A 336 13.74 -29.58 7.21
N VAL A 337 13.81 -28.31 7.67
CA VAL A 337 12.83 -27.27 7.31
C VAL A 337 12.86 -26.99 5.82
N ILE A 338 14.03 -26.91 5.16
CA ILE A 338 14.16 -26.77 3.71
C ILE A 338 13.43 -27.91 2.99
N LYS A 339 13.67 -29.17 3.40
CA LYS A 339 12.99 -30.33 2.84
C LYS A 339 11.47 -30.23 2.96
N VAL A 340 10.97 -29.85 4.13
CA VAL A 340 9.52 -29.67 4.38
C VAL A 340 8.94 -28.58 3.51
N VAL A 341 9.59 -27.40 3.45
CA VAL A 341 9.16 -26.27 2.62
C VAL A 341 9.02 -26.68 1.15
N GLY A 342 10.00 -27.41 0.60
CA GLY A 342 9.96 -27.89 -0.77
C GLY A 342 8.72 -28.79 -1.08
N LEU A 343 8.20 -29.48 -0.07
CA LEU A 343 7.00 -30.31 -0.21
C LEU A 343 5.67 -29.51 -0.16
N ILE A 344 5.67 -28.37 0.52
CA ILE A 344 4.41 -27.67 0.86
C ILE A 344 4.24 -26.31 0.21
N LYS A 345 5.31 -25.66 -0.30
CA LYS A 345 5.26 -24.27 -0.81
C LYS A 345 4.21 -24.05 -1.87
N ASP A 346 3.97 -25.00 -2.77
CA ASP A 346 2.97 -24.88 -3.84
C ASP A 346 1.52 -24.78 -3.33
N ARG A 347 1.28 -25.19 -2.09
CA ARG A 347 -0.05 -25.18 -1.44
C ARG A 347 -0.29 -23.93 -0.62
N ALA A 348 0.76 -23.13 -0.37
CA ALA A 348 0.72 -21.95 0.46
C ALA A 348 0.51 -20.67 -0.36
N THR A 349 -0.02 -19.65 0.31
CA THR A 349 -0.10 -18.27 -0.17
C THR A 349 0.85 -17.39 0.63
N PHE A 350 1.02 -17.68 1.91
CA PHE A 350 1.90 -17.00 2.86
C PHE A 350 2.82 -17.99 3.54
N VAL A 351 3.97 -17.54 4.01
CA VAL A 351 4.89 -18.41 4.77
C VAL A 351 4.22 -18.95 6.03
N ALA A 352 3.34 -18.18 6.65
CA ALA A 352 2.56 -18.62 7.83
C ALA A 352 1.65 -19.82 7.53
N ASP A 353 1.22 -20.00 6.28
CA ASP A 353 0.37 -21.13 5.88
C ASP A 353 1.09 -22.47 6.03
N PHE A 354 2.42 -22.49 5.99
CA PHE A 354 3.22 -23.72 6.12
C PHE A 354 2.88 -24.48 7.41
N TRP A 355 2.68 -23.77 8.51
CA TRP A 355 2.26 -24.39 9.76
C TRP A 355 0.86 -24.99 9.68
N THR A 356 -0.08 -24.34 9.08
CA THR A 356 -1.46 -24.86 8.96
C THR A 356 -1.59 -25.99 7.96
N ILE A 357 -0.73 -26.02 6.93
CA ILE A 357 -0.72 -27.07 5.89
C ILE A 357 -0.19 -28.38 6.44
N ALA A 358 0.92 -28.36 7.18
CA ALA A 358 1.60 -29.59 7.57
C ALA A 358 2.23 -29.54 8.99
N PRO A 359 1.48 -29.20 10.05
CA PRO A 359 2.01 -29.18 11.42
C PRO A 359 2.48 -30.56 11.88
N TYR A 360 1.87 -31.60 11.30
CA TYR A 360 2.19 -32.99 11.61
C TYR A 360 3.60 -33.44 11.15
N LEU A 361 4.27 -32.66 10.33
CA LEU A 361 5.70 -32.93 10.01
C LEU A 361 6.63 -32.56 11.17
N PHE A 362 6.20 -31.71 12.07
CA PHE A 362 7.00 -31.25 13.22
C PHE A 362 6.51 -31.81 14.57
N ARG A 363 5.24 -32.17 14.65
CA ARG A 363 4.62 -32.70 15.88
C ARG A 363 3.60 -33.77 15.52
N ALA A 364 3.55 -34.84 16.27
CA ALA A 364 2.48 -35.84 16.14
C ALA A 364 1.11 -35.19 16.35
N PRO A 365 0.06 -35.65 15.64
CA PRO A 365 -1.28 -35.12 15.84
C PRO A 365 -1.76 -35.42 17.28
N SER A 366 -2.33 -34.41 17.93
CA SER A 366 -2.99 -34.54 19.24
C SER A 366 -4.52 -34.61 19.11
N GLU A 367 -5.03 -34.21 17.96
CA GLU A 367 -6.46 -34.21 17.64
C GLU A 367 -6.70 -34.95 16.34
N TYR A 368 -7.84 -35.62 16.25
CA TYR A 368 -8.22 -36.40 15.09
C TYR A 368 -9.58 -35.98 14.57
N SER A 369 -9.72 -35.88 13.25
CA SER A 369 -10.98 -35.58 12.60
C SER A 369 -12.05 -36.66 12.94
N GLU A 370 -13.09 -36.30 13.67
CA GLU A 370 -14.17 -37.23 14.01
C GLU A 370 -14.82 -37.90 12.79
N LYS A 371 -15.00 -37.12 11.71
CA LYS A 371 -15.54 -37.63 10.45
C LYS A 371 -14.65 -38.72 9.87
N ASP A 372 -13.34 -38.51 9.89
CA ASP A 372 -12.38 -39.45 9.31
C ASP A 372 -12.13 -40.64 10.22
N LEU A 373 -12.18 -40.45 11.55
CA LEU A 373 -12.18 -41.56 12.53
C LEU A 373 -13.35 -42.51 12.27
N ARG A 374 -14.58 -41.99 12.15
CA ARG A 374 -15.76 -42.83 11.85
C ARG A 374 -15.65 -43.57 10.53
N LYS A 375 -14.99 -42.95 9.53
CA LYS A 375 -14.91 -43.55 8.17
C LYS A 375 -13.75 -44.52 7.98
N PHE A 376 -12.60 -44.20 8.57
CA PHE A 376 -11.33 -44.93 8.34
C PHE A 376 -10.75 -45.56 9.59
N GLY A 377 -11.09 -45.07 10.79
CA GLY A 377 -10.58 -45.53 12.07
C GLY A 377 -11.34 -46.74 12.63
N THR A 378 -11.81 -47.65 11.83
CA THR A 378 -12.43 -48.91 12.31
C THR A 378 -11.33 -49.87 12.77
N ALA A 379 -11.65 -50.77 13.74
CA ALA A 379 -10.70 -51.76 14.24
C ALA A 379 -10.09 -52.60 13.09
N GLU A 380 -10.93 -53.04 12.13
CA GLU A 380 -10.47 -53.81 10.97
C GLU A 380 -9.48 -53.03 10.08
N ASN A 381 -9.80 -51.74 9.77
CA ASN A 381 -8.88 -50.91 8.97
C ASN A 381 -7.58 -50.58 9.72
N TYR A 382 -7.68 -50.40 11.05
CA TYR A 382 -6.50 -50.17 11.91
C TYR A 382 -5.59 -51.40 11.92
N ASP A 383 -6.13 -52.63 12.10
CA ASP A 383 -5.32 -53.85 12.12
C ASP A 383 -4.57 -54.06 10.79
N MET A 384 -5.22 -53.78 9.66
CA MET A 384 -4.58 -53.83 8.35
C MET A 384 -3.53 -52.73 8.19
N ALA A 385 -3.85 -51.50 8.61
CA ALA A 385 -2.93 -50.35 8.54
C ALA A 385 -1.69 -50.55 9.40
N ASN A 386 -1.87 -51.11 10.60
CA ASN A 386 -0.80 -51.38 11.52
C ASN A 386 0.16 -52.46 10.95
N GLN A 387 -0.38 -53.60 10.43
CA GLN A 387 0.44 -54.61 9.80
C GLN A 387 1.19 -54.09 8.55
N ALA A 388 0.53 -53.22 7.76
CA ALA A 388 1.16 -52.64 6.57
C ALA A 388 2.32 -51.72 6.93
N ILE A 389 2.16 -50.82 7.93
CA ILE A 389 3.21 -49.89 8.31
C ILE A 389 4.39 -50.60 9.03
N GLU A 390 4.10 -51.63 9.85
CA GLU A 390 5.14 -52.43 10.55
C GLU A 390 5.98 -53.27 9.62
N SER A 391 5.46 -53.66 8.45
CA SER A 391 6.14 -54.56 7.52
C SER A 391 7.47 -53.98 6.98
N GLY A 392 7.54 -52.63 6.89
CA GLY A 392 8.69 -51.95 6.27
C GLY A 392 8.77 -52.14 4.74
N GLU A 393 7.80 -52.84 4.14
CA GLU A 393 7.67 -53.05 2.69
C GLU A 393 7.01 -51.83 2.05
N ASP A 394 6.97 -51.79 0.70
CA ASP A 394 6.14 -50.81 -0.02
C ASP A 394 4.68 -51.02 0.36
N LEU A 395 4.02 -49.94 0.83
CA LEU A 395 2.67 -50.00 1.38
C LEU A 395 1.64 -50.48 0.37
N GLU A 396 1.71 -49.97 -0.85
CA GLU A 396 0.78 -50.33 -1.92
C GLU A 396 0.94 -51.82 -2.33
N ASP A 397 2.19 -52.28 -2.47
CA ASP A 397 2.48 -53.65 -2.82
C ASP A 397 2.09 -54.63 -1.70
N PHE A 398 2.37 -54.27 -0.44
CA PHE A 398 1.97 -55.07 0.73
C PHE A 398 0.46 -55.24 0.83
N ILE A 399 -0.30 -54.11 0.64
CA ILE A 399 -1.77 -54.09 0.71
C ILE A 399 -2.37 -54.87 -0.47
N ARG A 400 -1.82 -54.70 -1.69
CA ARG A 400 -2.26 -55.38 -2.89
C ARG A 400 -2.06 -56.89 -2.82
N ALA A 401 -0.92 -57.33 -2.32
CA ALA A 401 -0.61 -58.75 -2.16
C ALA A 401 -1.58 -59.49 -1.24
N ARG A 402 -2.28 -58.76 -0.35
CA ARG A 402 -3.25 -59.28 0.60
C ARG A 402 -4.71 -59.04 0.18
N GLU A 403 -4.89 -58.44 -1.00
CA GLU A 403 -6.22 -58.09 -1.54
C GLU A 403 -7.03 -57.18 -0.59
N TRP A 404 -6.34 -56.34 0.22
CA TRP A 404 -6.98 -55.43 1.16
C TRP A 404 -7.53 -54.19 0.45
N PRO A 405 -8.55 -53.54 1.06
CA PRO A 405 -9.16 -52.35 0.48
C PRO A 405 -8.19 -51.16 0.55
N MET A 406 -7.36 -50.97 -0.47
CA MET A 406 -6.28 -49.97 -0.59
C MET A 406 -6.65 -48.62 0.00
N GLY A 407 -7.77 -48.05 -0.47
CA GLY A 407 -8.17 -46.71 -0.05
C GLY A 407 -8.54 -46.61 1.43
N LYS A 408 -9.05 -47.68 2.04
CA LYS A 408 -9.36 -47.67 3.49
C LYS A 408 -8.12 -47.79 4.35
N VAL A 409 -7.20 -48.70 3.98
CA VAL A 409 -5.95 -48.93 4.70
C VAL A 409 -5.05 -47.68 4.61
N MET A 410 -4.83 -47.17 3.41
CA MET A 410 -4.01 -45.99 3.21
C MET A 410 -4.58 -44.74 3.94
N ASN A 411 -5.90 -44.55 3.92
CA ASN A 411 -6.47 -43.41 4.70
C ASN A 411 -6.44 -43.63 6.20
N CYS A 412 -6.45 -44.87 6.70
CA CYS A 412 -6.24 -45.17 8.13
C CYS A 412 -4.80 -44.86 8.53
N ILE A 413 -3.80 -45.24 7.74
CA ILE A 413 -2.40 -44.85 7.95
C ILE A 413 -2.27 -43.32 7.96
N ARG A 414 -2.83 -42.64 6.94
CA ARG A 414 -2.82 -41.18 6.89
C ARG A 414 -3.42 -40.53 8.12
N LEU A 415 -4.55 -41.07 8.60
CA LEU A 415 -5.22 -40.58 9.80
C LEU A 415 -4.29 -40.67 11.02
N GLY A 416 -3.58 -41.78 11.20
CA GLY A 416 -2.57 -41.93 12.26
C GLY A 416 -1.42 -40.92 12.13
N LEU A 417 -0.95 -40.66 10.89
CA LEU A 417 0.16 -39.75 10.64
C LEU A 417 -0.18 -38.27 10.80
N THR A 418 -1.41 -37.88 10.43
CA THR A 418 -1.77 -36.45 10.27
C THR A 418 -2.95 -36.00 11.14
N GLY A 419 -3.69 -36.91 11.76
CA GLY A 419 -4.96 -36.64 12.45
C GLY A 419 -6.15 -36.45 11.50
N SER A 420 -5.97 -36.60 10.18
CA SER A 420 -7.00 -36.37 9.15
C SER A 420 -6.88 -37.35 7.99
N GLY A 421 -7.95 -37.56 7.23
CA GLY A 421 -7.94 -38.29 5.98
C GLY A 421 -7.34 -37.52 4.79
N SER A 422 -6.85 -36.31 5.02
CA SER A 422 -6.24 -35.44 3.99
C SER A 422 -4.83 -35.00 4.40
N GLY A 423 -4.02 -34.54 3.45
CA GLY A 423 -2.66 -34.09 3.71
C GLY A 423 -1.71 -34.35 2.55
N LEU A 424 -0.42 -34.43 2.84
CA LEU A 424 0.63 -34.82 1.90
C LEU A 424 0.54 -36.32 1.55
N GLY A 425 1.31 -36.76 0.56
CA GLY A 425 1.49 -38.17 0.28
C GLY A 425 2.04 -38.94 1.48
N ILE A 426 1.55 -40.14 1.74
CA ILE A 426 1.98 -40.94 2.90
C ILE A 426 3.48 -41.20 2.83
N HIS A 427 4.03 -41.53 1.66
CA HIS A 427 5.45 -41.74 1.44
C HIS A 427 6.27 -40.47 1.71
N GLU A 428 5.75 -39.30 1.29
CA GLU A 428 6.38 -37.99 1.58
C GLU A 428 6.46 -37.75 3.09
N ILE A 429 5.36 -38.01 3.80
CA ILE A 429 5.31 -37.88 5.27
C ILE A 429 6.32 -38.80 5.93
N ILE A 430 6.30 -40.12 5.59
CA ILE A 430 7.21 -41.11 6.15
C ILE A 430 8.69 -40.73 5.87
N SER A 431 8.97 -40.25 4.64
CA SER A 431 10.32 -39.82 4.27
C SER A 431 10.82 -38.63 5.09
N CYS A 432 9.93 -37.84 5.65
CA CYS A 432 10.27 -36.69 6.52
C CYS A 432 10.42 -37.11 7.98
N ILE A 433 9.41 -37.78 8.54
CA ILE A 433 9.38 -38.08 9.97
C ILE A 433 10.15 -39.36 10.33
N GLY A 434 10.50 -40.19 9.35
CA GLY A 434 11.10 -41.50 9.52
C GLY A 434 10.10 -42.62 9.76
N HIS A 435 10.50 -43.84 9.44
CA HIS A 435 9.63 -45.02 9.51
C HIS A 435 9.21 -45.32 10.97
N ASP A 436 10.13 -45.31 11.92
CA ASP A 436 9.87 -45.64 13.34
C ASP A 436 8.85 -44.69 13.96
N GLU A 437 8.95 -43.40 13.64
CA GLU A 437 7.96 -42.39 14.09
C GLU A 437 6.62 -42.59 13.41
N ALA A 438 6.59 -42.97 12.15
CA ALA A 438 5.35 -43.28 11.43
C ALA A 438 4.63 -44.48 12.06
N VAL A 439 5.35 -45.57 12.35
CA VAL A 439 4.84 -46.74 13.09
C VAL A 439 4.29 -46.32 14.44
N ARG A 440 5.05 -45.59 15.24
CA ARG A 440 4.60 -45.08 16.54
C ARG A 440 3.29 -44.29 16.48
N ARG A 441 3.16 -43.40 15.50
CA ARG A 441 1.92 -42.59 15.31
C ARG A 441 0.71 -43.43 14.90
N VAL A 442 0.91 -44.43 14.05
CA VAL A 442 -0.17 -45.34 13.67
C VAL A 442 -0.60 -46.17 14.88
N HIS A 443 0.35 -46.63 15.74
CA HIS A 443 0.03 -47.31 17.01
C HIS A 443 -0.79 -46.42 17.95
N GLU A 444 -0.41 -45.13 18.08
CA GLU A 444 -1.14 -44.19 18.93
C GLU A 444 -2.59 -43.95 18.48
N LEU A 445 -2.89 -44.07 17.18
CA LEU A 445 -4.24 -43.97 16.68
C LEU A 445 -5.20 -44.94 17.39
N LYS A 446 -4.73 -46.09 17.86
CA LYS A 446 -5.54 -47.09 18.56
C LYS A 446 -6.26 -46.49 19.77
N ASN A 447 -5.63 -45.56 20.48
CA ASN A 447 -6.21 -44.93 21.67
C ASN A 447 -7.36 -43.97 21.38
N HIS A 448 -7.57 -43.66 20.10
CA HIS A 448 -8.59 -42.75 19.61
C HIS A 448 -9.68 -43.45 18.78
N LEU A 449 -9.56 -44.77 18.58
CA LEU A 449 -10.59 -45.55 17.92
C LEU A 449 -11.80 -45.72 18.84
N ALA A 450 -13.01 -45.71 18.26
CA ALA A 450 -14.26 -45.87 18.97
C ALA A 450 -14.54 -47.34 19.32
#